data_8e2241e69922b3a2e4b23b37200a9edb
#
_entry.id   8e2241e69922b3a2e4b23b37200a9edb
#
_cell.length_a   1.000
_cell.length_b   1.000
_cell.length_c   1.000
_cell.angle_alpha   90.00
_cell.angle_beta   90.00
_cell.angle_gamma   90.00
#
_symmetry.space_group_name_H-M   'P 1'
#
loop_
_entity.id
_entity.type
_entity.pdbx_description
1 polymer ?
#
loop_
_entity_poly.entity_id
_entity_poly.type
_entity_poly.pdbx_seq_one_letter_code
_entity_poly.pdbx_strand_id
1 'polypeptide(L)'
;MLNKIENIQSEIILYTLEDLVPEDSLFRKIDKYIDFTFIYDEVKDLYCSNNGRNSVDPIVLFKLVFIQTIDGLKSMRRTCEKAKVDLEYRWFLGIPLGKNTPHYSTFSQNYIRRFKDTDIFEKIFVNIVEQAIKYNLVKGETFFTDSTHKKANANKNKFHTKVVNEVKKRRLWLEEEINNERKNQNNKEFDFEDEIEEKEIKVSNTDAESGYYHRDNKEKGFMYLDHRTVDSKCNIIVDCHITKGNVHDSVPYICLLYTSPSPRDCS
;
A
#
# COMPACT_ATOMS: atom_id res chain seq x y z
N MET A 1 42.43 -34.04 1.47
CA MET A 1 41.56 -35.22 1.31
C MET A 1 40.22 -34.74 0.75
N LEU A 2 39.74 -35.40 -0.31
CA LEU A 2 38.45 -35.08 -0.88
C LEU A 2 37.37 -35.79 -0.01
N ASN A 3 36.52 -35.02 0.69
CA ASN A 3 35.44 -35.61 1.46
C ASN A 3 34.25 -35.87 0.53
N LYS A 4 33.87 -37.13 0.37
CA LYS A 4 32.64 -37.49 -0.36
C LYS A 4 31.48 -37.47 0.63
N ILE A 5 30.43 -36.69 0.33
CA ILE A 5 29.18 -36.67 1.11
C ILE A 5 28.46 -37.98 0.79
N GLU A 6 28.22 -38.81 1.80
CA GLU A 6 27.28 -39.92 1.71
C GLU A 6 25.84 -39.40 1.64
N ASN A 7 25.02 -40.08 0.87
CA ASN A 7 23.62 -39.65 0.67
C ASN A 7 22.78 -40.01 1.90
N ILE A 8 22.60 -39.07 2.80
CA ILE A 8 21.83 -39.21 4.07
C ILE A 8 20.39 -38.70 3.97
N GLN A 9 19.77 -38.71 2.76
CA GLN A 9 18.39 -38.24 2.59
C GLN A 9 17.32 -39.12 3.26
N SER A 10 17.69 -40.25 3.81
CA SER A 10 16.80 -41.17 4.52
C SER A 10 16.90 -41.12 6.05
N GLU A 11 17.66 -40.16 6.59
CA GLU A 11 17.81 -40.00 8.03
C GLU A 11 16.50 -39.46 8.64
N ILE A 12 16.01 -40.11 9.68
CA ILE A 12 14.82 -39.66 10.41
C ILE A 12 15.30 -38.82 11.58
N ILE A 13 14.96 -37.52 11.55
CA ILE A 13 15.32 -36.56 12.59
C ILE A 13 14.01 -35.99 13.16
N LEU A 14 13.90 -35.92 14.48
CA LEU A 14 12.78 -35.33 15.19
C LEU A 14 13.11 -33.88 15.58
N TYR A 15 12.62 -32.93 14.76
CA TYR A 15 12.67 -31.50 15.04
C TYR A 15 11.31 -30.87 14.86
N THR A 16 11.02 -29.83 15.64
CA THR A 16 9.88 -28.96 15.39
C THR A 16 10.28 -27.89 14.37
N LEU A 17 9.29 -27.23 13.76
CA LEU A 17 9.56 -26.11 12.86
C LEU A 17 10.23 -24.94 13.62
N GLU A 18 9.93 -24.84 14.91
CA GLU A 18 10.54 -23.87 15.82
C GLU A 18 12.06 -24.09 15.98
N ASP A 19 12.51 -25.36 16.05
CA ASP A 19 13.93 -25.69 16.21
C ASP A 19 14.72 -25.50 14.91
N LEU A 20 14.04 -25.62 13.75
CA LEU A 20 14.68 -25.60 12.43
C LEU A 20 14.88 -24.18 11.88
N VAL A 21 14.12 -23.21 12.35
CA VAL A 21 14.26 -21.81 11.89
C VAL A 21 15.19 -21.06 12.84
N PRO A 22 16.29 -20.44 12.32
CA PRO A 22 17.24 -19.70 13.15
C PRO A 22 16.57 -18.56 13.97
N GLU A 23 17.04 -18.33 15.18
CA GLU A 23 16.50 -17.28 16.06
C GLU A 23 16.75 -15.86 15.53
N ASP A 24 17.80 -15.66 14.76
CA ASP A 24 18.17 -14.38 14.15
C ASP A 24 17.45 -14.10 12.82
N SER A 25 16.58 -15.02 12.38
CA SER A 25 15.77 -14.89 11.17
C SER A 25 15.00 -13.56 11.14
N LEU A 26 14.92 -12.95 9.95
CA LEU A 26 14.18 -11.71 9.74
C LEU A 26 12.69 -11.88 10.05
N PHE A 27 12.09 -12.98 9.62
CA PHE A 27 10.67 -13.24 9.83
C PHE A 27 10.31 -13.51 11.29
N ARG A 28 11.25 -14.08 12.08
CA ARG A 28 11.09 -14.15 13.54
C ARG A 28 11.10 -12.76 14.18
N LYS A 29 11.98 -11.87 13.75
CA LYS A 29 12.00 -10.48 14.23
C LYS A 29 10.71 -9.76 13.87
N ILE A 30 10.21 -9.93 12.64
CA ILE A 30 8.94 -9.34 12.21
C ILE A 30 7.79 -9.84 13.08
N ASP A 31 7.66 -11.16 13.27
CA ASP A 31 6.57 -11.76 14.04
C ASP A 31 6.62 -11.37 15.54
N LYS A 32 7.82 -11.15 16.06
CA LYS A 32 8.02 -10.70 17.46
C LYS A 32 7.55 -9.26 17.69
N TYR A 33 7.75 -8.37 16.71
CA TYR A 33 7.49 -6.93 16.89
C TYR A 33 6.19 -6.46 16.24
N ILE A 34 5.63 -7.21 15.30
CA ILE A 34 4.37 -6.89 14.64
C ILE A 34 3.32 -7.92 15.07
N ASP A 35 2.34 -7.48 15.83
CA ASP A 35 1.15 -8.27 16.11
C ASP A 35 0.18 -8.16 14.93
N PHE A 36 -0.12 -9.29 14.29
CA PHE A 36 -1.04 -9.38 13.16
C PHE A 36 -2.46 -9.74 13.57
N THR A 37 -2.74 -9.96 14.85
CA THR A 37 -4.05 -10.45 15.32
C THR A 37 -5.19 -9.47 15.07
N PHE A 38 -4.90 -8.16 15.02
CA PHE A 38 -5.86 -7.12 14.68
C PHE A 38 -6.54 -7.34 13.32
N ILE A 39 -5.89 -8.06 12.39
CA ILE A 39 -6.45 -8.36 11.08
C ILE A 39 -7.77 -9.12 11.20
N TYR A 40 -7.93 -9.99 12.20
CA TYR A 40 -9.19 -10.72 12.41
C TYR A 40 -10.35 -9.76 12.67
N ASP A 41 -10.15 -8.74 13.48
CA ASP A 41 -11.19 -7.76 13.80
C ASP A 41 -11.57 -6.91 12.58
N GLU A 42 -10.60 -6.55 11.77
CA GLU A 42 -10.82 -5.74 10.57
C GLU A 42 -11.52 -6.51 9.44
N VAL A 43 -11.37 -7.83 9.37
CA VAL A 43 -11.96 -8.63 8.28
C VAL A 43 -13.18 -9.45 8.67
N LYS A 44 -13.53 -9.53 9.96
CA LYS A 44 -14.61 -10.43 10.46
C LYS A 44 -15.93 -10.25 9.71
N ASP A 45 -16.30 -9.01 9.41
CA ASP A 45 -17.56 -8.66 8.75
C ASP A 45 -17.56 -9.01 7.24
N LEU A 46 -16.39 -9.29 6.68
CA LEU A 46 -16.22 -9.72 5.28
C LEU A 46 -16.35 -11.25 5.11
N TYR A 47 -16.50 -11.98 6.22
CA TYR A 47 -16.62 -13.43 6.23
C TYR A 47 -17.97 -13.86 6.78
N CYS A 48 -18.61 -14.86 6.12
CA CYS A 48 -19.84 -15.48 6.64
C CYS A 48 -19.54 -16.31 7.87
N SER A 49 -20.34 -16.14 8.92
CA SER A 49 -20.19 -16.88 10.19
C SER A 49 -20.62 -18.34 10.10
N ASN A 50 -21.64 -18.66 9.30
CA ASN A 50 -22.35 -19.96 9.38
C ASN A 50 -22.48 -20.72 8.04
N ASN A 51 -21.88 -20.25 6.95
CA ASN A 51 -22.08 -20.89 5.64
C ASN A 51 -20.80 -20.98 4.83
N GLY A 52 -20.58 -22.13 4.16
CA GLY A 52 -19.52 -22.35 3.22
C GLY A 52 -18.35 -23.21 3.75
N ARG A 53 -17.37 -23.43 2.87
CA ARG A 53 -16.13 -24.13 3.21
C ARG A 53 -15.25 -23.21 4.06
N ASN A 54 -14.54 -23.77 5.04
CA ASN A 54 -13.54 -23.03 5.82
C ASN A 54 -12.58 -22.27 4.91
N SER A 55 -12.48 -20.99 5.13
CA SER A 55 -11.56 -20.11 4.38
C SER A 55 -10.11 -20.37 4.81
N VAL A 56 -9.17 -19.97 3.97
CA VAL A 56 -7.79 -19.79 4.41
C VAL A 56 -7.77 -18.65 5.43
N ASP A 57 -6.96 -18.81 6.47
CA ASP A 57 -6.76 -17.80 7.50
C ASP A 57 -6.35 -16.45 6.85
N PRO A 58 -7.06 -15.35 7.14
CA PRO A 58 -6.74 -14.04 6.59
C PRO A 58 -5.32 -13.57 6.94
N ILE A 59 -4.83 -13.83 8.15
CA ILE A 59 -3.44 -13.49 8.53
C ILE A 59 -2.44 -14.17 7.59
N VAL A 60 -2.66 -15.43 7.23
CA VAL A 60 -1.79 -16.12 6.28
C VAL A 60 -1.80 -15.44 4.91
N LEU A 61 -2.95 -14.96 4.45
CA LEU A 61 -3.04 -14.24 3.17
C LEU A 61 -2.24 -12.94 3.18
N PHE A 62 -2.33 -12.17 4.24
CA PHE A 62 -1.57 -10.91 4.37
C PHE A 62 -0.08 -11.16 4.60
N LYS A 63 0.30 -12.15 5.44
CA LYS A 63 1.70 -12.55 5.61
C LYS A 63 2.35 -13.02 4.30
N LEU A 64 1.61 -13.63 3.38
CA LEU A 64 2.12 -13.96 2.03
C LEU A 64 2.47 -12.70 1.23
N VAL A 65 1.71 -11.61 1.35
CA VAL A 65 2.05 -10.32 0.72
C VAL A 65 3.30 -9.73 1.35
N PHE A 66 3.47 -9.82 2.67
CA PHE A 66 4.69 -9.41 3.35
C PHE A 66 5.91 -10.16 2.83
N ILE A 67 5.87 -11.48 2.78
CA ILE A 67 6.95 -12.31 2.22
C ILE A 67 7.26 -11.88 0.79
N GLN A 68 6.24 -11.73 -0.05
CA GLN A 68 6.41 -11.33 -1.44
C GLN A 68 7.15 -10.00 -1.58
N THR A 69 6.79 -9.03 -0.74
CA THR A 69 7.32 -7.67 -0.79
C THR A 69 8.74 -7.60 -0.23
N ILE A 70 8.98 -8.20 0.93
CA ILE A 70 10.27 -8.17 1.63
C ILE A 70 11.36 -8.87 0.81
N ASP A 71 11.05 -10.04 0.27
CA ASP A 71 12.01 -10.82 -0.54
C ASP A 71 11.99 -10.46 -2.03
N GLY A 72 11.24 -9.44 -2.43
CA GLY A 72 11.18 -8.95 -3.81
C GLY A 72 10.70 -10.02 -4.81
N LEU A 73 9.80 -10.92 -4.38
CA LEU A 73 9.32 -12.01 -5.24
C LEU A 73 8.35 -11.47 -6.30
N LYS A 74 8.57 -11.88 -7.55
CA LYS A 74 7.89 -11.31 -8.73
C LYS A 74 6.39 -11.60 -8.82
N SER A 75 5.87 -12.59 -8.07
CA SER A 75 4.46 -12.97 -8.15
C SER A 75 4.02 -13.78 -6.95
N MET A 76 2.73 -13.73 -6.61
CA MET A 76 2.10 -14.57 -5.57
C MET A 76 2.29 -16.07 -5.87
N ARG A 77 2.28 -16.48 -7.15
CA ARG A 77 2.59 -17.87 -7.53
C ARG A 77 3.98 -18.28 -7.03
N ARG A 78 5.00 -17.46 -7.31
CA ARG A 78 6.37 -17.75 -6.88
C ARG A 78 6.50 -17.77 -5.36
N THR A 79 5.81 -16.87 -4.68
CA THR A 79 5.76 -16.83 -3.20
C THR A 79 5.18 -18.12 -2.63
N CYS A 80 4.03 -18.57 -3.12
CA CYS A 80 3.41 -19.82 -2.67
C CYS A 80 4.25 -21.05 -3.02
N GLU A 81 4.92 -21.09 -4.17
CA GLU A 81 5.83 -22.16 -4.53
C GLU A 81 7.04 -22.23 -3.60
N LYS A 82 7.64 -21.07 -3.29
CA LYS A 82 8.76 -20.99 -2.35
C LYS A 82 8.32 -21.38 -0.94
N ALA A 83 7.16 -20.93 -0.48
CA ALA A 83 6.61 -21.28 0.83
C ALA A 83 6.33 -22.78 1.02
N LYS A 84 6.25 -23.59 -0.06
CA LYS A 84 6.12 -25.04 0.05
C LYS A 84 7.37 -25.73 0.61
N VAL A 85 8.54 -25.19 0.30
CA VAL A 85 9.84 -25.81 0.57
C VAL A 85 10.70 -25.00 1.56
N ASP A 86 10.34 -23.77 1.81
CA ASP A 86 11.08 -22.85 2.70
C ASP A 86 10.54 -22.97 4.13
N LEU A 87 11.42 -23.34 5.06
CA LEU A 87 11.03 -23.56 6.45
C LEU A 87 10.71 -22.27 7.19
N GLU A 88 11.46 -21.20 6.90
CA GLU A 88 11.29 -19.89 7.50
C GLU A 88 9.92 -19.29 7.11
N TYR A 89 9.54 -19.39 5.82
CA TYR A 89 8.23 -18.95 5.37
C TYR A 89 7.10 -19.76 5.99
N ARG A 90 7.27 -21.10 6.09
CA ARG A 90 6.27 -21.96 6.71
C ARG A 90 6.08 -21.61 8.18
N TRP A 91 7.16 -21.36 8.90
CA TRP A 91 7.14 -20.91 10.28
C TRP A 91 6.37 -19.60 10.43
N PHE A 92 6.75 -18.58 9.67
CA PHE A 92 6.11 -17.26 9.69
C PHE A 92 4.62 -17.30 9.33
N LEU A 93 4.23 -18.18 8.39
CA LEU A 93 2.83 -18.39 8.02
C LEU A 93 2.05 -19.26 9.02
N GLY A 94 2.71 -19.88 9.98
CA GLY A 94 2.07 -20.82 10.90
C GLY A 94 1.59 -22.11 10.22
N ILE A 95 2.21 -22.55 9.12
CA ILE A 95 1.80 -23.71 8.34
C ILE A 95 2.71 -24.91 8.68
N PRO A 96 2.19 -25.96 9.37
CA PRO A 96 2.97 -27.16 9.68
C PRO A 96 3.54 -27.86 8.44
N LEU A 97 4.65 -28.59 8.60
CA LEU A 97 5.35 -29.27 7.50
C LEU A 97 4.44 -30.24 6.71
N GLY A 98 3.53 -30.93 7.38
CA GLY A 98 2.58 -31.86 6.76
C GLY A 98 1.36 -31.21 6.10
N LYS A 99 1.20 -29.88 6.15
CA LYS A 99 0.06 -29.17 5.55
C LYS A 99 0.44 -28.49 4.24
N ASN A 100 -0.53 -28.39 3.35
CA ASN A 100 -0.34 -27.68 2.09
C ASN A 100 -0.40 -26.16 2.30
N THR A 101 0.46 -25.43 1.60
CA THR A 101 0.36 -23.96 1.49
C THR A 101 -0.85 -23.57 0.64
N PRO A 102 -1.40 -22.36 0.84
CA PRO A 102 -2.49 -21.86 0.01
C PRO A 102 -2.13 -21.85 -1.48
N HIS A 103 -3.13 -22.09 -2.33
CA HIS A 103 -2.94 -21.93 -3.77
C HIS A 103 -2.79 -20.43 -4.10
N TYR A 104 -1.92 -20.10 -5.03
CA TYR A 104 -1.63 -18.70 -5.38
C TYR A 104 -2.86 -17.88 -5.80
N SER A 105 -3.86 -18.51 -6.43
CA SER A 105 -5.10 -17.82 -6.81
C SER A 105 -6.00 -17.48 -5.63
N THR A 106 -5.77 -18.08 -4.45
CA THR A 106 -6.59 -17.84 -3.26
C THR A 106 -6.55 -16.39 -2.84
N PHE A 107 -5.37 -15.78 -2.84
CA PHE A 107 -5.23 -14.34 -2.53
C PHE A 107 -6.03 -13.50 -3.53
N SER A 108 -5.81 -13.68 -4.83
CA SER A 108 -6.49 -12.91 -5.88
C SER A 108 -8.01 -13.03 -5.83
N GLN A 109 -8.53 -14.25 -5.52
CA GLN A 109 -9.96 -14.45 -5.38
C GLN A 109 -10.53 -13.77 -4.13
N ASN A 110 -9.81 -13.82 -3.00
CA ASN A 110 -10.22 -13.12 -1.78
C ASN A 110 -10.14 -11.59 -1.98
N TYR A 111 -9.09 -11.11 -2.65
CA TYR A 111 -8.97 -9.70 -2.99
C TYR A 111 -10.20 -9.21 -3.76
N ILE A 112 -10.53 -9.84 -4.89
CA ILE A 112 -11.66 -9.42 -5.75
C ILE A 112 -13.01 -9.52 -5.01
N ARG A 113 -13.20 -10.57 -4.19
CA ARG A 113 -14.51 -10.85 -3.58
C ARG A 113 -14.74 -10.13 -2.27
N ARG A 114 -13.68 -9.73 -1.53
CA ARG A 114 -13.79 -9.23 -0.16
C ARG A 114 -13.04 -7.93 0.08
N PHE A 115 -11.82 -7.78 -0.47
CA PHE A 115 -10.92 -6.71 -0.05
C PHE A 115 -10.87 -5.52 -0.99
N LYS A 116 -11.20 -5.72 -2.30
CA LYS A 116 -11.01 -4.71 -3.36
C LYS A 116 -11.71 -3.38 -3.08
N ASP A 117 -12.93 -3.43 -2.59
CA ASP A 117 -13.78 -2.25 -2.38
C ASP A 117 -13.83 -1.86 -0.89
N THR A 118 -12.80 -2.17 -0.13
CA THR A 118 -12.67 -1.89 1.31
C THR A 118 -11.39 -1.13 1.60
N ASP A 119 -11.35 -0.50 2.75
CA ASP A 119 -10.20 0.24 3.31
C ASP A 119 -9.22 -0.66 4.12
N ILE A 120 -9.32 -1.99 3.97
CA ILE A 120 -8.57 -2.94 4.79
C ILE A 120 -7.04 -2.74 4.70
N PHE A 121 -6.51 -2.41 3.52
CA PHE A 121 -5.07 -2.19 3.37
C PHE A 121 -4.60 -0.91 4.06
N GLU A 122 -5.41 0.13 4.04
CA GLU A 122 -5.16 1.38 4.77
C GLU A 122 -5.20 1.12 6.27
N LYS A 123 -6.21 0.41 6.77
CA LYS A 123 -6.32 0.03 8.18
C LYS A 123 -5.13 -0.82 8.65
N ILE A 124 -4.69 -1.79 7.85
CA ILE A 124 -3.49 -2.59 8.16
C ILE A 124 -2.26 -1.69 8.24
N PHE A 125 -2.11 -0.77 7.29
CA PHE A 125 -0.99 0.17 7.29
C PHE A 125 -1.00 1.05 8.56
N VAL A 126 -2.14 1.66 8.89
CA VAL A 126 -2.30 2.50 10.08
C VAL A 126 -1.98 1.72 11.35
N ASN A 127 -2.54 0.51 11.52
CA ASN A 127 -2.27 -0.33 12.70
C ASN A 127 -0.77 -0.66 12.85
N ILE A 128 -0.05 -0.92 11.75
CA ILE A 128 1.40 -1.18 11.79
C ILE A 128 2.15 0.09 12.19
N VAL A 129 1.76 1.25 11.68
CA VAL A 129 2.35 2.55 12.06
C VAL A 129 2.10 2.84 13.55
N GLU A 130 0.89 2.58 14.06
CA GLU A 130 0.57 2.71 15.48
C GLU A 130 1.44 1.81 16.37
N GLN A 131 1.69 0.57 15.94
CA GLN A 131 2.62 -0.31 16.64
C GLN A 131 4.06 0.27 16.64
N ALA A 132 4.52 0.85 15.51
CA ALA A 132 5.81 1.52 15.44
C ALA A 132 5.88 2.75 16.36
N ILE A 133 4.78 3.50 16.51
CA ILE A 133 4.67 4.61 17.46
C ILE A 133 4.81 4.10 18.91
N LYS A 134 4.11 3.01 19.27
CA LYS A 134 4.21 2.37 20.60
C LYS A 134 5.63 1.94 20.94
N TYR A 135 6.41 1.50 19.95
CA TYR A 135 7.83 1.20 20.10
C TYR A 135 8.74 2.44 20.05
N ASN A 136 8.16 3.64 20.02
CA ASN A 136 8.89 4.91 19.94
C ASN A 136 9.83 4.99 18.72
N LEU A 137 9.44 4.40 17.60
CA LEU A 137 10.18 4.46 16.33
C LEU A 137 9.81 5.69 15.49
N VAL A 138 8.65 6.29 15.75
CA VAL A 138 8.13 7.51 15.13
C VAL A 138 8.16 8.63 16.16
N LYS A 139 8.72 9.78 15.81
CA LYS A 139 8.81 10.94 16.71
C LYS A 139 7.69 11.97 16.47
N GLY A 140 7.25 12.11 15.23
CA GLY A 140 6.18 13.04 14.84
C GLY A 140 6.55 14.52 14.88
N GLU A 141 7.85 14.86 14.90
CA GLU A 141 8.31 16.24 14.93
C GLU A 141 8.67 16.78 13.55
N THR A 142 9.27 15.96 12.71
CA THR A 142 9.73 16.34 11.37
C THR A 142 9.39 15.25 10.37
N PHE A 143 8.63 15.63 9.35
CA PHE A 143 8.23 14.74 8.27
C PHE A 143 8.85 15.20 6.95
N PHE A 144 9.22 14.24 6.13
CA PHE A 144 9.64 14.44 4.76
C PHE A 144 8.63 13.82 3.83
N THR A 145 8.06 14.61 2.92
CA THR A 145 7.14 14.14 1.91
C THR A 145 7.76 14.26 0.53
N ASP A 146 7.77 13.16 -0.21
CA ASP A 146 8.25 13.12 -1.60
C ASP A 146 7.33 12.25 -2.45
N SER A 147 7.41 12.46 -3.75
CA SER A 147 6.54 11.80 -4.72
C SER A 147 7.35 11.10 -5.80
N THR A 148 7.06 9.83 -6.01
CA THR A 148 7.77 9.00 -6.98
C THR A 148 6.83 8.49 -8.07
N HIS A 149 7.18 8.69 -9.34
CA HIS A 149 6.43 8.16 -10.46
C HIS A 149 6.61 6.64 -10.57
N LYS A 150 5.51 5.91 -10.56
CA LYS A 150 5.45 4.47 -10.77
C LYS A 150 4.80 4.17 -12.13
N LYS A 151 5.46 3.38 -12.95
CA LYS A 151 4.97 3.01 -14.27
C LYS A 151 3.75 2.11 -14.15
N ALA A 152 2.65 2.49 -14.79
CA ALA A 152 1.45 1.66 -14.88
C ALA A 152 1.69 0.47 -15.82
N ASN A 153 1.00 -0.64 -15.56
CA ASN A 153 1.02 -1.79 -16.47
C ASN A 153 0.08 -1.55 -17.67
N ALA A 154 0.35 -0.48 -18.40
CA ALA A 154 -0.45 0.00 -19.52
C ALA A 154 0.40 0.29 -20.74
N ASN A 155 -0.13 -0.06 -21.92
CA ASN A 155 0.55 0.26 -23.18
C ASN A 155 0.35 1.74 -23.52
N LYS A 156 1.44 2.50 -23.63
CA LYS A 156 1.44 3.93 -23.92
C LYS A 156 0.78 4.33 -25.25
N ASN A 157 0.66 3.39 -26.17
CA ASN A 157 0.08 3.62 -27.50
C ASN A 157 -1.39 3.18 -27.62
N LYS A 158 -1.95 2.51 -26.57
CA LYS A 158 -3.35 2.07 -26.54
C LYS A 158 -4.15 2.95 -25.59
N PHE A 159 -4.65 4.04 -26.09
CA PHE A 159 -5.46 5.00 -25.34
C PHE A 159 -6.57 5.57 -26.21
N HIS A 160 -7.57 6.16 -25.56
CA HIS A 160 -8.55 7.02 -26.18
C HIS A 160 -8.50 8.40 -25.53
N THR A 161 -8.92 9.42 -26.27
CA THR A 161 -9.02 10.79 -25.76
C THR A 161 -10.39 10.99 -25.14
N LYS A 162 -10.44 11.55 -23.94
CA LYS A 162 -11.66 11.93 -23.24
C LYS A 162 -11.61 13.43 -22.96
N VAL A 163 -12.67 14.14 -23.29
CA VAL A 163 -12.85 15.54 -22.90
C VAL A 163 -13.37 15.55 -21.46
N VAL A 164 -12.72 16.29 -20.62
CA VAL A 164 -13.10 16.49 -19.20
C VAL A 164 -13.21 17.99 -18.96
N ASN A 165 -14.31 18.37 -18.36
CA ASN A 165 -14.52 19.74 -17.91
C ASN A 165 -13.79 19.92 -16.59
N GLU A 166 -12.72 20.68 -16.56
CA GLU A 166 -12.01 21.07 -15.34
C GLU A 166 -12.43 22.51 -14.97
N VAL A 167 -12.80 22.72 -13.72
CA VAL A 167 -12.97 24.06 -13.19
C VAL A 167 -11.58 24.70 -13.13
N LYS A 168 -11.44 25.86 -13.76
CA LYS A 168 -10.18 26.59 -13.78
C LYS A 168 -9.75 26.90 -12.36
N LYS A 169 -8.49 26.61 -11.98
CA LYS A 169 -7.99 26.84 -10.64
C LYS A 169 -8.13 28.32 -10.28
N ARG A 170 -9.06 28.61 -9.40
CA ARG A 170 -9.29 29.95 -8.86
C ARG A 170 -8.36 30.20 -7.68
N ARG A 171 -7.98 31.46 -7.50
CA ARG A 171 -7.24 31.90 -6.31
C ARG A 171 -8.25 32.31 -5.26
N LEU A 172 -8.93 31.37 -4.61
CA LEU A 172 -9.98 31.59 -3.64
C LEU A 172 -9.61 32.64 -2.58
N TRP A 173 -8.39 32.59 -2.07
CA TRP A 173 -7.89 33.58 -1.12
C TRP A 173 -7.91 35.02 -1.68
N LEU A 174 -7.62 35.21 -2.96
CA LEU A 174 -7.64 36.53 -3.60
C LEU A 174 -9.07 37.01 -3.78
N GLU A 175 -10.01 36.13 -4.10
CA GLU A 175 -11.43 36.43 -4.24
C GLU A 175 -12.05 36.83 -2.89
N GLU A 176 -11.66 36.13 -1.81
CA GLU A 176 -12.05 36.47 -0.43
C GLU A 176 -11.48 37.84 -0.03
N GLU A 177 -10.23 38.14 -0.35
CA GLU A 177 -9.59 39.41 -0.05
C GLU A 177 -10.27 40.57 -0.81
N ILE A 178 -10.53 40.38 -2.12
CA ILE A 178 -11.29 41.36 -2.93
C ILE A 178 -12.68 41.59 -2.34
N ASN A 179 -13.41 40.55 -1.96
CA ASN A 179 -14.74 40.70 -1.38
C ASN A 179 -14.70 41.36 0.01
N ASN A 180 -13.68 41.12 0.82
CA ASN A 180 -13.48 41.77 2.10
C ASN A 180 -13.18 43.27 1.93
N GLU A 181 -12.31 43.66 0.98
CA GLU A 181 -12.07 45.04 0.66
C GLU A 181 -13.33 45.76 0.15
N ARG A 182 -14.14 45.12 -0.69
CA ARG A 182 -15.40 45.64 -1.19
C ARG A 182 -16.43 45.85 -0.06
N LYS A 183 -16.54 44.88 0.88
CA LYS A 183 -17.36 45.04 2.10
C LYS A 183 -16.96 46.27 2.93
N ASN A 184 -15.65 46.44 3.12
CA ASN A 184 -15.10 47.56 3.87
C ASN A 184 -15.45 48.93 3.21
N GLN A 185 -15.62 48.93 1.89
CA GLN A 185 -16.00 50.10 1.11
C GLN A 185 -17.53 50.25 0.90
N ASN A 186 -18.36 49.40 1.57
CA ASN A 186 -19.79 49.32 1.39
C ASN A 186 -20.23 48.99 -0.05
N ASN A 187 -19.39 48.31 -0.82
CA ASN A 187 -19.72 47.84 -2.16
C ASN A 187 -20.29 46.42 -2.11
N LYS A 188 -21.15 46.05 -3.09
CA LYS A 188 -21.67 44.72 -3.26
C LYS A 188 -20.53 43.72 -3.56
N GLU A 189 -20.61 42.52 -2.96
CA GLU A 189 -19.68 41.43 -3.24
C GLU A 189 -19.71 41.02 -4.72
N PHE A 190 -18.54 40.61 -5.24
CA PHE A 190 -18.48 39.98 -6.56
C PHE A 190 -18.87 38.50 -6.43
N ASP A 191 -19.76 38.09 -7.32
CA ASP A 191 -20.04 36.67 -7.55
C ASP A 191 -19.09 36.20 -8.67
N PHE A 192 -18.12 35.40 -8.29
CA PHE A 192 -17.14 34.87 -9.23
C PHE A 192 -17.69 33.54 -9.80
N GLU A 193 -18.11 33.54 -11.06
CA GLU A 193 -18.57 32.34 -11.75
C GLU A 193 -17.37 31.37 -11.99
N ASP A 194 -17.65 30.06 -11.87
CA ASP A 194 -16.68 29.02 -12.17
C ASP A 194 -16.44 28.95 -13.68
N GLU A 195 -15.24 29.33 -14.12
CA GLU A 195 -14.83 29.15 -15.51
C GLU A 195 -14.51 27.66 -15.75
N ILE A 196 -15.30 27.02 -16.60
CA ILE A 196 -15.12 25.62 -17.02
C ILE A 196 -14.22 25.62 -18.25
N GLU A 197 -13.09 24.93 -18.17
CA GLU A 197 -12.20 24.71 -19.30
C GLU A 197 -12.32 23.23 -19.76
N GLU A 198 -12.57 23.06 -21.05
CA GLU A 198 -12.56 21.73 -21.66
C GLU A 198 -11.12 21.30 -21.92
N LYS A 199 -10.73 20.18 -21.33
CA LYS A 199 -9.40 19.61 -21.45
C LYS A 199 -9.45 18.20 -22.00
N GLU A 200 -8.70 17.97 -23.05
CA GLU A 200 -8.50 16.63 -23.58
C GLU A 200 -7.48 15.86 -22.77
N ILE A 201 -7.89 14.74 -22.21
CA ILE A 201 -7.02 13.84 -21.47
C ILE A 201 -6.90 12.49 -22.18
N LYS A 202 -5.70 11.88 -22.14
CA LYS A 202 -5.47 10.53 -22.62
C LYS A 202 -5.81 9.54 -21.51
N VAL A 203 -6.69 8.59 -21.82
CA VAL A 203 -7.10 7.53 -20.89
C VAL A 203 -6.64 6.19 -21.46
N SER A 204 -5.94 5.40 -20.66
CA SER A 204 -5.48 4.07 -21.08
C SER A 204 -6.65 3.11 -21.25
N ASN A 205 -6.62 2.30 -22.31
CA ASN A 205 -7.62 1.26 -22.55
C ASN A 205 -7.43 0.04 -21.62
N THR A 206 -6.25 -0.12 -21.03
CA THR A 206 -5.92 -1.26 -20.16
C THR A 206 -6.06 -0.91 -18.70
N ASP A 207 -5.71 0.33 -18.32
CA ASP A 207 -5.68 0.83 -16.96
C ASP A 207 -6.19 2.28 -16.95
N ALA A 208 -7.51 2.45 -16.85
CA ALA A 208 -8.18 3.75 -16.93
C ALA A 208 -7.91 4.65 -15.72
N GLU A 209 -7.44 4.08 -14.61
CA GLU A 209 -7.12 4.82 -13.38
C GLU A 209 -5.74 5.49 -13.46
N SER A 210 -4.87 5.03 -14.35
CA SER A 210 -3.55 5.64 -14.54
C SER A 210 -3.62 6.97 -15.26
N GLY A 211 -2.68 7.87 -14.95
CA GLY A 211 -2.54 9.18 -15.60
C GLY A 211 -1.45 9.20 -16.66
N TYR A 212 -1.70 9.87 -17.79
CA TYR A 212 -0.67 10.03 -18.83
C TYR A 212 0.30 11.14 -18.41
N TYR A 213 1.52 10.73 -18.10
CA TYR A 213 2.62 11.63 -17.73
C TYR A 213 3.44 12.02 -18.96
N HIS A 214 3.69 13.32 -19.08
CA HIS A 214 4.56 13.89 -20.10
C HIS A 214 5.39 15.01 -19.50
N ARG A 215 6.70 14.83 -19.49
CA ARG A 215 7.67 15.87 -19.12
C ARG A 215 8.83 15.82 -20.10
N ASP A 216 9.34 16.97 -20.48
CA ASP A 216 10.50 17.04 -21.36
C ASP A 216 11.70 16.36 -20.70
N ASN A 217 12.44 15.59 -21.50
CA ASN A 217 13.60 14.78 -21.08
C ASN A 217 13.32 13.61 -20.13
N LYS A 218 12.06 13.24 -19.87
CA LYS A 218 11.69 12.04 -19.11
C LYS A 218 10.85 11.06 -19.93
N GLU A 219 10.76 9.82 -19.44
CA GLU A 219 9.93 8.79 -20.09
C GLU A 219 8.46 9.19 -20.08
N LYS A 220 7.81 9.15 -21.26
CA LYS A 220 6.39 9.46 -21.44
C LYS A 220 5.57 8.18 -21.36
N GLY A 221 4.43 8.21 -20.67
CA GLY A 221 3.54 7.06 -20.58
C GLY A 221 2.52 7.17 -19.46
N PHE A 222 1.77 6.09 -19.26
CA PHE A 222 0.82 6.00 -18.17
C PHE A 222 1.53 5.66 -16.87
N MET A 223 1.28 6.45 -15.83
CA MET A 223 1.96 6.36 -14.55
C MET A 223 1.00 6.65 -13.39
N TYR A 224 1.38 6.19 -12.24
CA TYR A 224 0.86 6.62 -10.94
C TYR A 224 1.91 7.46 -10.23
N LEU A 225 1.48 8.32 -9.35
CA LEU A 225 2.33 9.09 -8.48
C LEU A 225 2.14 8.58 -7.04
N ASP A 226 3.21 8.06 -6.48
CA ASP A 226 3.28 7.46 -5.16
C ASP A 226 3.87 8.52 -4.21
N HIS A 227 3.01 9.15 -3.42
CA HIS A 227 3.36 10.15 -2.42
C HIS A 227 3.60 9.45 -1.09
N ARG A 228 4.73 9.69 -0.46
CA ARG A 228 5.08 9.10 0.84
C ARG A 228 5.53 10.16 1.80
N THR A 229 5.01 10.07 3.00
CA THR A 229 5.46 10.87 4.15
C THR A 229 6.26 9.98 5.08
N VAL A 230 7.46 10.42 5.44
CA VAL A 230 8.43 9.65 6.23
C VAL A 230 8.80 10.44 7.48
N ASP A 231 8.77 9.80 8.64
CA ASP A 231 9.27 10.36 9.90
C ASP A 231 10.80 10.37 9.92
N SER A 232 11.39 11.45 10.42
CA SER A 232 12.84 11.68 10.40
C SER A 232 13.63 10.77 11.35
N LYS A 233 13.02 10.19 12.38
CA LYS A 233 13.73 9.47 13.43
C LYS A 233 14.32 8.14 12.94
N CYS A 234 13.47 7.30 12.36
CA CYS A 234 13.85 5.96 11.89
C CYS A 234 13.50 5.72 10.43
N ASN A 235 13.17 6.77 9.67
CA ASN A 235 12.73 6.71 8.27
C ASN A 235 11.50 5.79 8.07
N ILE A 236 10.60 5.77 9.05
CA ILE A 236 9.34 5.03 8.94
C ILE A 236 8.39 5.80 8.04
N ILE A 237 7.80 5.12 7.07
CA ILE A 237 6.73 5.68 6.25
C ILE A 237 5.48 5.74 7.12
N VAL A 238 4.96 6.94 7.36
CA VAL A 238 3.77 7.19 8.20
C VAL A 238 2.53 7.45 7.40
N ASP A 239 2.67 7.82 6.12
CA ASP A 239 1.56 7.98 5.21
C ASP A 239 1.96 7.63 3.78
N CYS A 240 1.01 7.10 3.01
CA CYS A 240 1.19 6.74 1.61
C CYS A 240 -0.09 7.02 0.84
N HIS A 241 -0.02 7.88 -0.15
CA HIS A 241 -1.15 8.22 -1.01
C HIS A 241 -0.80 8.06 -2.48
N ILE A 242 -1.70 7.46 -3.26
CA ILE A 242 -1.45 7.22 -4.68
C ILE A 242 -2.42 8.06 -5.52
N THR A 243 -1.86 8.84 -6.44
CA THR A 243 -2.63 9.62 -7.40
C THR A 243 -2.29 9.23 -8.84
N LYS A 244 -3.09 9.74 -9.78
CA LYS A 244 -2.76 9.63 -11.21
C LYS A 244 -1.47 10.38 -11.51
N GLY A 245 -0.61 9.84 -12.38
CA GLY A 245 0.69 10.41 -12.69
C GLY A 245 0.69 11.80 -13.33
N ASN A 246 -0.47 12.33 -13.71
CA ASN A 246 -0.65 13.68 -14.23
C ASN A 246 -1.14 14.69 -13.18
N VAL A 247 -1.34 14.26 -11.92
CA VAL A 247 -1.70 15.14 -10.82
C VAL A 247 -0.44 15.82 -10.29
N HIS A 248 -0.51 17.12 -10.00
CA HIS A 248 0.63 17.85 -9.45
C HIS A 248 0.83 17.50 -7.97
N ASP A 249 2.09 17.39 -7.53
CA ASP A 249 2.48 16.97 -6.18
C ASP A 249 1.85 17.81 -5.06
N SER A 250 1.60 19.09 -5.33
CA SER A 250 0.99 20.02 -4.35
C SER A 250 -0.49 19.72 -4.06
N VAL A 251 -1.18 18.96 -4.92
CA VAL A 251 -2.63 18.71 -4.74
C VAL A 251 -2.89 17.81 -3.54
N PRO A 252 -2.23 16.63 -3.39
CA PRO A 252 -2.44 15.77 -2.24
C PRO A 252 -1.66 16.23 -0.99
N TYR A 253 -0.73 17.21 -1.11
CA TYR A 253 0.16 17.61 -0.02
C TYR A 253 -0.57 18.02 1.26
N ILE A 254 -1.63 18.81 1.13
CA ILE A 254 -2.44 19.26 2.28
C ILE A 254 -3.12 18.06 2.94
N CYS A 255 -3.69 17.16 2.15
CA CYS A 255 -4.32 15.94 2.65
C CYS A 255 -3.32 15.09 3.45
N LEU A 256 -2.12 14.86 2.90
CA LEU A 256 -1.05 14.11 3.55
C LEU A 256 -0.62 14.70 4.90
N LEU A 257 -0.62 16.03 5.03
CA LEU A 257 -0.27 16.69 6.29
C LEU A 257 -1.31 16.50 7.40
N TYR A 258 -2.60 16.42 7.02
CA TYR A 258 -3.70 16.31 8.00
C TYR A 258 -4.09 14.87 8.31
N THR A 259 -3.75 13.90 7.45
CA THR A 259 -4.12 12.47 7.62
C THR A 259 -3.00 11.63 8.21
N SER A 260 -1.74 12.12 8.22
CA SER A 260 -0.62 11.38 8.78
C SER A 260 -0.81 11.14 10.28
N PRO A 261 -0.83 9.88 10.76
CA PRO A 261 -0.95 9.59 12.18
C PRO A 261 0.21 10.20 12.97
N SER A 262 -0.12 10.91 14.03
CA SER A 262 0.86 11.54 14.92
C SER A 262 0.84 10.89 16.30
N PRO A 263 1.97 10.79 17.00
CA PRO A 263 2.00 10.35 18.39
C PRO A 263 1.08 11.14 19.34
N ARG A 264 0.68 12.36 18.95
CA ARG A 264 -0.27 13.19 19.69
C ARG A 264 -1.73 12.74 19.52
N ASP A 265 -2.03 12.00 18.46
CA ASP A 265 -3.39 11.52 18.17
C ASP A 265 -3.68 10.18 18.87
N CYS A 266 -2.66 9.53 19.44
CA CYS A 266 -2.72 8.24 20.12
C CYS A 266 -2.72 8.35 21.65
N SER A 267 -2.88 9.54 22.23
CA SER A 267 -2.86 9.80 23.69
C SER A 267 -4.27 9.93 24.29
#